data_10a958eec73620e73f5b0c3fa0a996c4
#
_entry.id   10a958eec73620e73f5b0c3fa0a996c4
#
_cell.length_a   1.000
_cell.length_b   1.000
_cell.length_c   1.000
_cell.angle_alpha   90.00
_cell.angle_beta   90.00
_cell.angle_gamma   90.00
#
_symmetry.space_group_name_H-M   'P 1'
#
loop_
_entity.id
_entity.type
_entity.pdbx_description
1 polymer ?
#
loop_
_entity_poly.entity_id
_entity_poly.type
_entity_poly.pdbx_seq_one_letter_code
_entity_poly.pdbx_strand_id
1 'polypeptide(L)'
;MQYVINSIINIDKEAERYDKDIEEMIEAKNKELKEHLTKAEEENINIINTIKKNIINEGIYQAEKKAEEIAKDKQSEIDRINSNYIKAKDVIINTVFLNIINSW
;
A
#
# COMPACT_ATOMS: atom_id res chain seq x y z
N MET A 1 -39.51 67.04 1.14
CA MET A 1 -40.03 65.86 0.39
C MET A 1 -38.96 65.24 -0.52
N GLN A 2 -38.35 66.06 -1.37
CA GLN A 2 -37.33 65.54 -2.30
C GLN A 2 -36.13 64.93 -1.58
N TYR A 3 -35.69 65.54 -0.48
CA TYR A 3 -34.60 64.98 0.33
C TYR A 3 -34.93 63.60 0.91
N VAL A 4 -36.14 63.41 1.42
CA VAL A 4 -36.60 62.13 1.98
C VAL A 4 -36.67 61.03 0.91
N ILE A 5 -37.20 61.37 -0.26
CA ILE A 5 -37.29 60.45 -1.39
C ILE A 5 -35.90 60.04 -1.86
N ASN A 6 -34.96 60.94 -1.98
CA ASN A 6 -33.59 60.66 -2.37
C ASN A 6 -32.88 59.77 -1.32
N SER A 7 -33.14 60.01 -0.04
CA SER A 7 -32.61 59.21 1.04
C SER A 7 -33.12 57.75 0.99
N ILE A 8 -34.43 57.56 0.72
CA ILE A 8 -35.03 56.22 0.55
C ILE A 8 -34.43 55.52 -0.66
N ILE A 9 -34.27 56.21 -1.79
CA ILE A 9 -33.64 55.61 -3.00
C ILE A 9 -32.21 55.18 -2.72
N ASN A 10 -31.44 55.99 -1.98
CA ASN A 10 -30.06 55.67 -1.63
C ASN A 10 -29.98 54.46 -0.70
N ILE A 11 -30.89 54.36 0.27
CA ILE A 11 -30.97 53.19 1.17
C ILE A 11 -31.28 51.91 0.38
N ASP A 12 -32.24 51.98 -0.54
CA ASP A 12 -32.58 50.83 -1.40
C ASP A 12 -31.40 50.40 -2.28
N LYS A 13 -30.68 51.33 -2.86
CA LYS A 13 -29.50 51.04 -3.66
C LYS A 13 -28.38 50.41 -2.84
N GLU A 14 -28.16 50.89 -1.63
CA GLU A 14 -27.17 50.31 -0.72
C GLU A 14 -27.57 48.89 -0.30
N ALA A 15 -28.86 48.64 -0.04
CA ALA A 15 -29.37 47.32 0.30
C ALA A 15 -29.17 46.34 -0.87
N GLU A 16 -29.49 46.76 -2.10
CA GLU A 16 -29.26 45.92 -3.29
C GLU A 16 -27.78 45.61 -3.49
N ARG A 17 -26.92 46.62 -3.30
CA ARG A 17 -25.47 46.41 -3.41
C ARG A 17 -24.97 45.42 -2.34
N TYR A 18 -25.46 45.55 -1.13
CA TYR A 18 -25.10 44.66 -0.01
C TYR A 18 -25.52 43.23 -0.28
N ASP A 19 -26.74 43.03 -0.76
CA ASP A 19 -27.24 41.72 -1.13
C ASP A 19 -26.41 41.09 -2.26
N LYS A 20 -26.04 41.86 -3.25
CA LYS A 20 -25.21 41.42 -4.36
C LYS A 20 -23.80 41.03 -3.89
N ASP A 21 -23.21 41.81 -3.01
CA ASP A 21 -21.90 41.53 -2.44
C ASP A 21 -21.92 40.25 -1.62
N ILE A 22 -23.00 40.00 -0.86
CA ILE A 22 -23.19 38.76 -0.12
C ILE A 22 -23.28 37.54 -1.08
N GLU A 23 -24.08 37.66 -2.15
CA GLU A 23 -24.20 36.58 -3.15
C GLU A 23 -22.83 36.24 -3.78
N GLU A 24 -22.08 37.30 -4.16
CA GLU A 24 -20.74 37.13 -4.72
C GLU A 24 -19.78 36.46 -3.72
N MET A 25 -19.86 36.82 -2.43
CA MET A 25 -19.08 36.17 -1.38
C MET A 25 -19.44 34.70 -1.21
N ILE A 26 -20.72 34.38 -1.25
CA ILE A 26 -21.20 32.99 -1.13
C ILE A 26 -20.71 32.16 -2.32
N GLU A 27 -20.80 32.70 -3.54
CA GLU A 27 -20.29 32.02 -4.73
C GLU A 27 -18.77 31.78 -4.65
N ALA A 28 -18.02 32.80 -4.23
CA ALA A 28 -16.58 32.69 -4.05
C ALA A 28 -16.20 31.64 -3.01
N LYS A 29 -16.91 31.62 -1.88
CA LYS A 29 -16.68 30.63 -0.82
C LYS A 29 -17.06 29.22 -1.26
N ASN A 30 -18.14 29.04 -1.99
CA ASN A 30 -18.57 27.79 -2.53
C ASN A 30 -17.54 27.24 -3.54
N LYS A 31 -17.01 28.10 -4.38
CA LYS A 31 -15.97 27.74 -5.34
C LYS A 31 -14.68 27.31 -4.62
N GLU A 32 -14.27 28.08 -3.64
CA GLU A 32 -13.11 27.77 -2.80
C GLU A 32 -13.28 26.43 -2.10
N LEU A 33 -14.45 26.17 -1.52
CA LEU A 33 -14.77 24.91 -0.88
C LEU A 33 -14.69 23.72 -1.85
N LYS A 34 -15.24 23.88 -3.07
CA LYS A 34 -15.14 22.85 -4.11
C LYS A 34 -13.70 22.54 -4.48
N GLU A 35 -12.87 23.57 -4.63
CA GLU A 35 -11.46 23.41 -4.94
C GLU A 35 -10.73 22.67 -3.83
N HIS A 36 -11.01 22.99 -2.57
CA HIS A 36 -10.44 22.31 -1.40
C HIS A 36 -10.88 20.84 -1.33
N LEU A 37 -12.15 20.56 -1.60
CA LEU A 37 -12.66 19.18 -1.61
C LEU A 37 -12.02 18.34 -2.72
N THR A 38 -11.91 18.89 -3.92
CA THR A 38 -11.26 18.22 -5.05
C THR A 38 -9.79 17.91 -4.73
N LYS A 39 -9.10 18.88 -4.14
CA LYS A 39 -7.69 18.71 -3.74
C LYS A 39 -7.53 17.65 -2.66
N ALA A 40 -8.40 17.65 -1.66
CA ALA A 40 -8.41 16.64 -0.61
C ALA A 40 -8.69 15.25 -1.16
N GLU A 41 -9.61 15.10 -2.11
CA GLU A 41 -9.88 13.84 -2.79
C GLU A 41 -8.67 13.33 -3.58
N GLU A 42 -8.01 14.20 -4.32
CA GLU A 42 -6.78 13.86 -5.06
C GLU A 42 -5.66 13.42 -4.12
N GLU A 43 -5.45 14.12 -3.03
CA GLU A 43 -4.46 13.75 -2.01
C GLU A 43 -4.78 12.40 -1.38
N ASN A 44 -6.05 12.13 -1.08
CA ASN A 44 -6.49 10.85 -0.53
C ASN A 44 -6.25 9.70 -1.51
N ILE A 45 -6.54 9.90 -2.80
CA ILE A 45 -6.28 8.89 -3.84
C ILE A 45 -4.78 8.60 -3.92
N ASN A 46 -3.94 9.62 -3.88
CA ASN A 46 -2.48 9.46 -3.90
C ASN A 46 -1.97 8.70 -2.67
N ILE A 47 -2.49 9.02 -1.49
CA ILE A 47 -2.15 8.31 -0.24
C ILE A 47 -2.56 6.84 -0.33
N ILE A 48 -3.79 6.55 -0.77
CA ILE A 48 -4.30 5.19 -0.93
C ILE A 48 -3.44 4.41 -1.93
N ASN A 49 -3.08 5.00 -3.06
CA ASN A 49 -2.23 4.37 -4.06
C ASN A 49 -0.83 4.06 -3.52
N THR A 50 -0.26 4.97 -2.73
CA THR A 50 1.03 4.75 -2.07
C THR A 50 0.95 3.60 -1.07
N ILE A 51 -0.10 3.56 -0.26
CA ILE A 51 -0.32 2.48 0.71
C ILE A 51 -0.47 1.14 -0.01
N LYS A 52 -1.28 1.08 -1.07
CA LYS A 52 -1.44 -0.14 -1.87
C LYS A 52 -0.12 -0.63 -2.45
N LYS A 53 0.67 0.28 -3.00
CA LYS A 53 1.98 -0.05 -3.56
C LYS A 53 2.92 -0.59 -2.48
N ASN A 54 2.94 0.02 -1.30
CA ASN A 54 3.75 -0.44 -0.18
C ASN A 54 3.33 -1.82 0.31
N ILE A 55 2.02 -2.08 0.40
CA ILE A 55 1.48 -3.39 0.80
C ILE A 55 1.88 -4.46 -0.21
N ILE A 56 1.76 -4.19 -1.51
CA ILE A 56 2.13 -5.12 -2.57
C ILE A 56 3.64 -5.41 -2.52
N ASN A 57 4.47 -4.38 -2.39
CA ASN A 57 5.93 -4.53 -2.32
C ASN A 57 6.35 -5.32 -1.08
N GLU A 58 5.74 -5.06 0.07
CA GLU A 58 5.98 -5.81 1.29
C GLU A 58 5.55 -7.27 1.14
N GLY A 59 4.39 -7.52 0.53
CA GLY A 59 3.91 -8.87 0.24
C GLY A 59 4.86 -9.64 -0.67
N ILE A 60 5.37 -9.02 -1.72
CA ILE A 60 6.35 -9.61 -2.64
C ILE A 60 7.65 -9.92 -1.90
N TYR A 61 8.15 -8.98 -1.10
CA TYR A 61 9.35 -9.17 -0.31
C TYR A 61 9.22 -10.36 0.65
N GLN A 62 8.11 -10.46 1.38
CA GLN A 62 7.85 -11.58 2.29
C GLN A 62 7.72 -12.90 1.55
N ALA A 63 7.08 -12.91 0.39
CA ALA A 63 6.95 -14.10 -0.44
C ALA A 63 8.31 -14.57 -0.98
N GLU A 64 9.16 -13.68 -1.45
CA GLU A 64 10.51 -13.99 -1.90
C GLU A 64 11.37 -14.53 -0.78
N LYS A 65 11.32 -13.91 0.40
CA LYS A 65 12.03 -14.36 1.59
C LYS A 65 11.61 -15.76 2.00
N LYS A 66 10.31 -16.04 1.99
CA LYS A 66 9.78 -17.34 2.31
C LYS A 66 10.18 -18.40 1.27
N ALA A 67 10.19 -18.04 -0.01
CA ALA A 67 10.65 -18.91 -1.08
C ALA A 67 12.14 -19.27 -0.92
N GLU A 68 12.98 -18.31 -0.54
CA GLU A 68 14.39 -18.57 -0.23
C GLU A 68 14.57 -19.52 0.96
N GLU A 69 13.80 -19.32 2.03
CA GLU A 69 13.81 -20.21 3.19
C GLU A 69 13.41 -21.63 2.82
N ILE A 70 12.36 -21.81 2.03
CA ILE A 70 11.89 -23.10 1.54
C ILE A 70 12.96 -23.76 0.67
N ALA A 71 13.57 -23.03 -0.25
CA ALA A 71 14.63 -23.54 -1.11
C ALA A 71 15.85 -24.00 -0.29
N LYS A 72 16.22 -23.25 0.73
CA LYS A 72 17.32 -23.56 1.63
C LYS A 72 17.03 -24.80 2.47
N ASP A 73 15.83 -24.90 3.03
CA ASP A 73 15.39 -26.07 3.79
C ASP A 73 15.35 -27.31 2.92
N LYS A 74 14.87 -27.19 1.68
CA LYS A 74 14.84 -28.25 0.70
C LYS A 74 16.25 -28.74 0.37
N GLN A 75 17.19 -27.84 0.18
CA GLN A 75 18.58 -28.17 -0.10
C GLN A 75 19.22 -28.90 1.10
N SER A 76 18.97 -28.43 2.33
CA SER A 76 19.44 -29.10 3.55
C SER A 76 18.86 -30.47 3.69
N GLU A 77 17.60 -30.68 3.34
CA GLU A 77 16.94 -31.99 3.37
C GLU A 77 17.56 -32.96 2.33
N ILE A 78 17.84 -32.48 1.12
CA ILE A 78 18.51 -33.24 0.07
C ILE A 78 19.92 -33.64 0.52
N ASP A 79 20.67 -32.73 1.11
CA ASP A 79 22.02 -32.97 1.61
C ASP A 79 22.00 -34.03 2.71
N ARG A 80 21.01 -33.96 3.63
CA ARG A 80 20.82 -34.96 4.68
C ARG A 80 20.52 -36.34 4.11
N ILE A 81 19.63 -36.44 3.14
CA ILE A 81 19.26 -37.69 2.47
C ILE A 81 20.48 -38.28 1.76
N ASN A 82 21.23 -37.46 1.03
CA ASN A 82 22.44 -37.93 0.35
C ASN A 82 23.51 -38.40 1.32
N SER A 83 23.70 -37.66 2.42
CA SER A 83 24.64 -38.07 3.47
C SER A 83 24.25 -39.42 4.11
N ASN A 84 22.97 -39.59 4.43
CA ASN A 84 22.46 -40.86 4.98
C ASN A 84 22.57 -41.98 3.98
N TYR A 85 22.34 -41.76 2.71
CA TYR A 85 22.50 -42.72 1.63
C TYR A 85 23.94 -43.19 1.53
N ILE A 86 24.91 -42.28 1.52
CA ILE A 86 26.34 -42.62 1.47
C ILE A 86 26.74 -43.45 2.67
N LYS A 87 26.33 -43.07 3.88
CA LYS A 87 26.62 -43.86 5.10
C LYS A 87 26.02 -45.24 5.06
N ALA A 88 24.76 -45.35 4.63
CA ALA A 88 24.10 -46.66 4.51
C ALA A 88 24.79 -47.55 3.47
N LYS A 89 25.18 -46.96 2.34
CA LYS A 89 25.92 -47.67 1.30
C LYS A 89 27.23 -48.22 1.82
N ASP A 90 28.02 -47.40 2.52
CA ASP A 90 29.30 -47.82 3.10
C ASP A 90 29.13 -48.96 4.13
N VAL A 91 28.13 -48.87 5.00
CA VAL A 91 27.80 -49.89 5.97
C VAL A 91 27.44 -51.21 5.28
N ILE A 92 26.61 -51.16 4.24
CA ILE A 92 26.19 -52.37 3.47
C ILE A 92 27.39 -53.00 2.80
N ILE A 93 28.23 -52.21 2.13
CA ILE A 93 29.44 -52.71 1.45
C ILE A 93 30.38 -53.38 2.45
N ASN A 94 30.67 -52.75 3.59
CA ASN A 94 31.52 -53.27 4.61
C ASN A 94 30.96 -54.58 5.23
N THR A 95 29.65 -54.60 5.46
CA THR A 95 28.97 -55.79 5.99
C THR A 95 29.06 -56.95 5.02
N VAL A 96 28.79 -56.73 3.74
CA VAL A 96 28.90 -57.74 2.70
C VAL A 96 30.34 -58.22 2.56
N PHE A 97 31.30 -57.34 2.55
CA PHE A 97 32.72 -57.65 2.47
C PHE A 97 33.19 -58.52 3.65
N LEU A 98 32.84 -58.18 4.88
CA LEU A 98 33.14 -58.90 6.07
C LEU A 98 32.50 -60.32 6.06
N ASN A 99 31.26 -60.40 5.58
CA ASN A 99 30.58 -61.71 5.46
C ASN A 99 31.28 -62.66 4.46
N ILE A 100 31.71 -62.05 3.33
CA ILE A 100 32.48 -62.85 2.33
C ILE A 100 33.78 -63.32 2.91
N ILE A 101 34.54 -62.49 3.61
CA ILE A 101 35.81 -62.83 4.23
C ILE A 101 35.58 -63.91 5.31
N ASN A 102 34.60 -63.79 6.17
CA ASN A 102 34.29 -64.69 7.24
C ASN A 102 33.77 -66.09 6.74
N SER A 103 33.24 -66.08 5.49
CA SER A 103 32.82 -67.34 4.85
C SER A 103 33.96 -68.17 4.26
N TRP A 104 35.08 -67.50 4.11
CA TRP A 104 36.30 -68.15 3.63
C TRP A 104 37.07 -68.75 4.78
#